data_1e9e0c2f6bfc6a5729f3a4a9f702835d
#
_entry.id   1e9e0c2f6bfc6a5729f3a4a9f702835d
#
_cell.length_a   1.000
_cell.length_b   1.000
_cell.length_c   1.000
_cell.angle_alpha   90.00
_cell.angle_beta   90.00
_cell.angle_gamma   90.00
#
_symmetry.space_group_name_H-M   'P 1'
#
loop_
_entity.id
_entity.type
_entity.pdbx_description
1 polymer ?
#
loop_
_entity_poly.entity_id
_entity_poly.type
_entity_poly.pdbx_seq_one_letter_code
_entity_poly.pdbx_strand_id
1 'polypeptide(L)'
;MKSEKVAESNNFFAVRDLNPVSEGHTLVIPKKHFVTLLDIPNKLGEEMLKFTKKVAGDLLDEKLGDGFNVIMNNLEVAGQLVMHAHIHVIPRKEGDGIRFFYKA
;
A
#
# COMPACT_ATOMS: atom_id res chain seq x y z
N MET A 1 6.96 12.88 -13.10
CA MET A 1 5.97 13.12 -12.05
C MET A 1 6.41 12.44 -10.77
N LYS A 2 6.27 13.12 -9.67
CA LYS A 2 6.78 12.60 -8.40
C LYS A 2 5.68 12.46 -7.38
N SER A 3 5.61 11.27 -6.77
CA SER A 3 4.77 11.07 -5.61
C SER A 3 5.49 11.59 -4.37
N GLU A 4 4.71 12.04 -3.41
CA GLU A 4 5.28 12.49 -2.15
C GLU A 4 5.67 11.28 -1.30
N LYS A 5 6.97 11.21 -0.96
CA LYS A 5 7.46 10.16 -0.07
C LYS A 5 7.09 10.54 1.37
N VAL A 6 6.41 9.65 2.06
CA VAL A 6 5.94 9.92 3.43
C VAL A 6 6.64 9.08 4.48
N ALA A 7 7.36 8.02 4.08
CA ALA A 7 8.10 7.19 5.03
C ALA A 7 9.13 6.36 4.27
N GLU A 8 10.11 5.83 5.01
CA GLU A 8 11.16 5.03 4.41
C GLU A 8 11.75 4.10 5.45
N SER A 9 12.10 2.88 5.03
CA SER A 9 12.90 1.95 5.84
C SER A 9 14.12 1.55 5.01
N ASN A 10 14.87 0.55 5.47
CA ASN A 10 16.08 0.14 4.75
C ASN A 10 15.78 -0.30 3.32
N ASN A 11 14.72 -1.08 3.12
CA ASN A 11 14.44 -1.70 1.82
C ASN A 11 13.09 -1.31 1.25
N PHE A 12 12.34 -0.43 1.91
CA PHE A 12 11.00 -0.03 1.45
C PHE A 12 10.84 1.48 1.58
N PHE A 13 9.92 2.02 0.81
CA PHE A 13 9.50 3.40 0.96
C PHE A 13 7.99 3.50 0.72
N ALA A 14 7.40 4.57 1.22
CA ALA A 14 5.96 4.78 1.09
C ALA A 14 5.72 6.14 0.43
N VAL A 15 4.79 6.17 -0.53
CA VAL A 15 4.40 7.39 -1.23
C VAL A 15 2.88 7.46 -1.29
N ARG A 16 2.34 8.67 -1.33
CA ARG A 16 0.91 8.85 -1.58
C ARG A 16 0.60 8.48 -3.03
N ASP A 17 -0.53 7.81 -3.24
CA ASP A 17 -0.96 7.48 -4.59
C ASP A 17 -1.42 8.78 -5.29
N LEU A 18 -1.00 8.95 -6.55
CA LEU A 18 -1.35 10.13 -7.32
C LEU A 18 -2.81 10.12 -7.76
N ASN A 19 -3.42 8.93 -7.82
CA ASN A 19 -4.83 8.77 -8.14
C ASN A 19 -5.51 8.05 -6.97
N PRO A 20 -5.65 8.72 -5.82
CA PRO A 20 -6.07 8.05 -4.60
C PRO A 20 -7.52 7.61 -4.66
N VAL A 21 -7.78 6.43 -4.10
CA VAL A 21 -9.13 5.93 -3.89
C VAL A 21 -9.79 6.68 -2.74
N SER A 22 -8.99 7.06 -1.75
CA SER A 22 -9.43 7.91 -0.64
C SER A 22 -8.25 8.77 -0.21
N GLU A 23 -8.54 9.85 0.51
CA GLU A 23 -7.48 10.73 1.01
C GLU A 23 -6.54 9.94 1.90
N GLY A 24 -5.24 10.00 1.61
CA GLY A 24 -4.23 9.28 2.36
C GLY A 24 -3.86 7.92 1.78
N HIS A 25 -4.50 7.50 0.69
CA HIS A 25 -4.15 6.26 -0.01
C HIS A 25 -2.64 6.23 -0.26
N THR A 26 -1.96 5.25 0.30
CA THR A 26 -0.51 5.18 0.30
C THR A 26 -0.05 3.87 -0.32
N LEU A 27 1.08 3.93 -1.01
CA LEU A 27 1.71 2.76 -1.61
C LEU A 27 2.98 2.42 -0.83
N VAL A 28 3.14 1.15 -0.46
CA VAL A 28 4.36 0.63 0.12
C VAL A 28 5.11 -0.10 -0.99
N ILE A 29 6.33 0.34 -1.27
CA ILE A 29 7.09 -0.08 -2.45
C ILE A 29 8.48 -0.56 -2.01
N PRO A 30 8.91 -1.76 -2.43
CA PRO A 30 10.31 -2.16 -2.20
C PRO A 30 11.24 -1.31 -3.05
N LYS A 31 12.39 -0.94 -2.49
CA LYS A 31 13.37 -0.14 -3.22
C LYS A 31 13.95 -0.91 -4.38
N LYS A 32 14.21 -2.22 -4.18
CA LYS A 32 14.71 -3.08 -5.23
C LYS A 32 13.55 -3.49 -6.13
N HIS A 33 13.83 -3.67 -7.41
CA HIS A 33 12.78 -4.01 -8.37
C HIS A 33 12.35 -5.48 -8.22
N PHE A 34 11.08 -5.67 -7.91
CA PHE A 34 10.41 -6.97 -7.95
C PHE A 34 9.11 -6.76 -8.72
N VAL A 35 8.68 -7.74 -9.50
CA VAL A 35 7.45 -7.59 -10.28
C VAL A 35 6.23 -7.93 -9.43
N THR A 36 6.26 -9.07 -8.71
CA THR A 36 5.12 -9.51 -7.91
C THR A 36 5.56 -9.89 -6.52
N LEU A 37 4.58 -10.21 -5.69
CA LEU A 37 4.81 -10.76 -4.35
C LEU A 37 5.72 -11.99 -4.40
N LEU A 38 5.57 -12.81 -5.44
CA LEU A 38 6.34 -14.05 -5.56
C LEU A 38 7.83 -13.81 -5.68
N ASP A 39 8.22 -12.62 -6.16
CA ASP A 39 9.63 -12.29 -6.37
C ASP A 39 10.29 -11.70 -5.12
N ILE A 40 9.50 -11.31 -4.12
CA ILE A 40 10.04 -10.67 -2.93
C ILE A 40 10.66 -11.76 -2.03
N PRO A 41 11.95 -11.63 -1.67
CA PRO A 41 12.59 -12.65 -0.83
C PRO A 41 11.95 -12.73 0.55
N ASN A 42 11.84 -13.94 1.07
CA ASN A 42 11.27 -14.16 2.40
C ASN A 42 11.99 -13.36 3.47
N LYS A 43 13.29 -13.14 3.31
CA LYS A 43 14.08 -12.41 4.31
C LYS A 43 13.62 -10.96 4.47
N LEU A 44 12.89 -10.41 3.50
CA LEU A 44 12.33 -9.05 3.60
C LEU A 44 10.94 -9.04 4.24
N GLY A 45 10.39 -10.21 4.56
CA GLY A 45 9.01 -10.31 5.02
C GLY A 45 8.75 -9.59 6.33
N GLU A 46 9.66 -9.71 7.29
CA GLU A 46 9.49 -9.04 8.59
C GLU A 46 9.49 -7.53 8.42
N GLU A 47 10.45 -7.01 7.66
CA GLU A 47 10.53 -5.57 7.41
C GLU A 47 9.29 -5.08 6.67
N MET A 48 8.85 -5.84 5.66
CA MET A 48 7.68 -5.47 4.86
C MET A 48 6.43 -5.38 5.74
N LEU A 49 6.23 -6.37 6.61
CA LEU A 49 5.10 -6.36 7.52
C LEU A 49 5.19 -5.19 8.50
N LYS A 50 6.35 -5.00 9.09
CA LYS A 50 6.57 -3.94 10.08
C LYS A 50 6.35 -2.57 9.46
N PHE A 51 6.89 -2.36 8.25
CA PHE A 51 6.76 -1.09 7.56
C PHE A 51 5.32 -0.81 7.14
N THR A 52 4.62 -1.83 6.65
CA THR A 52 3.20 -1.70 6.27
C THR A 52 2.36 -1.34 7.49
N LYS A 53 2.64 -1.96 8.64
CA LYS A 53 1.96 -1.64 9.89
C LYS A 53 2.20 -0.19 10.30
N LYS A 54 3.43 0.30 10.14
CA LYS A 54 3.75 1.68 10.45
C LYS A 54 2.93 2.64 9.57
N VAL A 55 2.88 2.38 8.28
CA VAL A 55 2.13 3.21 7.34
C VAL A 55 0.65 3.24 7.72
N ALA A 56 0.06 2.07 7.97
CA ALA A 56 -1.34 1.98 8.34
C ALA A 56 -1.61 2.70 9.67
N GLY A 57 -0.74 2.49 10.65
CA GLY A 57 -0.88 3.14 11.95
C GLY A 57 -0.82 4.66 11.85
N ASP A 58 0.09 5.17 11.01
CA ASP A 58 0.20 6.62 10.81
C ASP A 58 -1.08 7.19 10.21
N LEU A 59 -1.71 6.47 9.27
CA LEU A 59 -2.96 6.92 8.66
C LEU A 59 -4.07 7.03 9.69
N LEU A 60 -4.16 6.08 10.60
CA LEU A 60 -5.15 6.13 11.67
C LEU A 60 -4.84 7.26 12.65
N ASP A 61 -3.57 7.44 13.01
CA ASP A 61 -3.15 8.49 13.92
C ASP A 61 -3.44 9.88 13.34
N GLU A 62 -3.31 10.03 12.03
CA GLU A 62 -3.60 11.29 11.33
C GLU A 62 -5.09 11.45 11.06
N LYS A 63 -5.90 10.52 11.49
CA LYS A 63 -7.37 10.55 11.37
C LYS A 63 -7.84 10.57 9.92
N LEU A 64 -7.06 9.94 9.03
CA LEU A 64 -7.43 9.81 7.63
C LEU A 64 -8.35 8.62 7.41
N GLY A 65 -8.49 7.74 8.38
CA GLY A 65 -9.42 6.62 8.33
C GLY A 65 -9.70 6.08 9.72
N ASP A 66 -10.81 5.35 9.83
CA ASP A 66 -11.16 4.61 11.04
C ASP A 66 -10.81 3.14 10.90
N GLY A 67 -10.43 2.74 9.69
CA GLY A 67 -9.91 1.43 9.36
C GLY A 67 -9.11 1.55 8.08
N PHE A 68 -8.64 0.42 7.56
CA PHE A 68 -7.85 0.45 6.34
C PHE A 68 -7.89 -0.90 5.65
N ASN A 69 -7.69 -0.87 4.32
CA ASN A 69 -7.48 -2.08 3.53
C ASN A 69 -6.03 -2.15 3.09
N VAL A 70 -5.49 -3.37 3.06
CA VAL A 70 -4.17 -3.64 2.52
C VAL A 70 -4.39 -4.56 1.33
N ILE A 71 -4.01 -4.10 0.15
CA ILE A 71 -4.28 -4.80 -1.10
C ILE A 71 -3.01 -4.84 -1.94
N MET A 72 -2.73 -5.99 -2.52
CA MET A 72 -1.62 -6.13 -3.46
C MET A 72 -2.15 -6.83 -4.70
N ASN A 73 -2.03 -6.17 -5.84
CA ASN A 73 -2.43 -6.73 -7.13
C ASN A 73 -1.21 -7.32 -7.80
N ASN A 74 -1.29 -8.57 -8.22
CA ASN A 74 -0.17 -9.27 -8.81
C ASN A 74 -0.55 -9.72 -10.22
N LEU A 75 0.16 -9.19 -11.21
CA LEU A 75 -0.01 -9.43 -12.62
C LEU A 75 -1.21 -8.67 -13.19
N GLU A 76 -1.19 -8.47 -14.50
CA GLU A 76 -2.13 -7.58 -15.18
C GLU A 76 -3.59 -7.99 -14.99
N VAL A 77 -3.86 -9.30 -15.09
CA VAL A 77 -5.23 -9.80 -14.99
C VAL A 77 -5.83 -9.56 -13.61
N ALA A 78 -4.98 -9.35 -12.60
CA ALA A 78 -5.42 -9.07 -11.23
C ALA A 78 -5.38 -7.58 -10.91
N GLY A 79 -5.09 -6.73 -11.91
CA GLY A 79 -5.12 -5.28 -11.73
C GLY A 79 -3.78 -4.62 -11.50
N GLN A 80 -2.68 -5.34 -11.68
CA GLN A 80 -1.36 -4.72 -11.56
C GLN A 80 -1.08 -3.93 -12.81
N LEU A 81 -1.08 -2.60 -12.71
CA LEU A 81 -0.85 -1.73 -13.85
C LEU A 81 0.61 -1.34 -14.00
N VAL A 82 1.35 -1.24 -12.89
CA VAL A 82 2.77 -0.93 -12.89
C VAL A 82 3.52 -2.19 -12.47
N MET A 83 4.47 -2.62 -13.31
CA MET A 83 5.18 -3.89 -13.11
C MET A 83 6.34 -3.75 -12.12
N HIS A 84 6.08 -3.11 -10.99
CA HIS A 84 6.95 -3.03 -9.84
C HIS A 84 6.05 -3.28 -8.63
N ALA A 85 6.38 -4.29 -7.85
CA ALA A 85 5.55 -4.70 -6.72
C ALA A 85 5.23 -3.55 -5.79
N HIS A 86 3.97 -3.43 -5.38
CA HIS A 86 3.57 -2.39 -4.43
C HIS A 86 2.32 -2.83 -3.69
N ILE A 87 2.22 -2.37 -2.45
CA ILE A 87 1.10 -2.69 -1.57
C ILE A 87 0.31 -1.42 -1.35
N HIS A 88 -1.00 -1.49 -1.62
CA HIS A 88 -1.89 -0.36 -1.35
C HIS A 88 -2.31 -0.41 0.11
N VAL A 89 -2.21 0.71 0.80
CA VAL A 89 -2.77 0.90 2.13
C VAL A 89 -3.80 2.01 1.99
N ILE A 90 -5.06 1.65 2.12
CA ILE A 90 -6.18 2.54 1.79
C ILE A 90 -6.97 2.82 3.06
N PRO A 91 -6.92 4.07 3.56
CA PRO A 91 -7.72 4.41 4.75
C PRO A 91 -9.20 4.42 4.40
N ARG A 92 -10.01 3.92 5.31
CA ARG A 92 -11.44 3.75 5.08
C ARG A 92 -12.26 4.45 6.16
N LYS A 93 -13.39 5.02 5.75
CA LYS A 93 -14.36 5.61 6.65
C LYS A 93 -15.73 5.09 6.31
N GLU A 94 -16.60 5.06 7.31
CA GLU A 94 -17.98 4.63 7.09
C GLU A 94 -18.64 5.55 6.07
N GLY A 95 -19.34 4.94 5.11
CA GLY A 95 -20.07 5.72 4.10
C GLY A 95 -19.19 6.31 3.00
N ASP A 96 -17.93 5.88 2.87
CA ASP A 96 -17.03 6.44 1.87
C ASP A 96 -17.34 5.98 0.43
N GLY A 97 -18.25 5.02 0.27
CA GLY A 97 -18.70 4.58 -1.05
C GLY A 97 -17.75 3.66 -1.78
N ILE A 98 -16.63 3.30 -1.15
CA ILE A 98 -15.60 2.46 -1.78
C ILE A 98 -15.94 0.99 -1.58
N ARG A 99 -15.85 0.20 -2.63
CA ARG A 99 -16.12 -1.24 -2.53
C ARG A 99 -15.06 -2.02 -3.28
N PHE A 100 -14.45 -2.97 -2.56
CA PHE A 100 -13.53 -3.93 -3.17
C PHE A 100 -14.17 -5.31 -3.20
N PHE A 101 -14.92 -5.66 -2.14
CA PHE A 101 -15.63 -6.94 -2.04
C PHE A 101 -17.01 -6.67 -1.44
N TYR A 102 -17.98 -7.50 -1.81
CA TYR A 102 -19.30 -7.41 -1.19
C TYR A 102 -19.29 -8.06 0.18
N LYS A 103 -18.51 -9.14 0.32
CA LYS A 103 -18.39 -9.87 1.57
C LYS A 103 -17.00 -10.41 1.67
N ALA A 104 -16.50 -10.47 2.89
CA ALA A 104 -15.22 -11.09 3.16
C ALA A 104 -15.43 -12.53 3.59
#